data_803b6cb953394aa885cff695233fc7ea
#
_entry.id   803b6cb953394aa885cff695233fc7ea
#
_cell.length_a   1.000
_cell.length_b   1.000
_cell.length_c   1.000
_cell.angle_alpha   90.00
_cell.angle_beta   90.00
_cell.angle_gamma   90.00
#
_symmetry.space_group_name_H-M   'P 1'
#
loop_
_entity.id
_entity.type
_entity.pdbx_description
1 polymer ?
#
loop_
_entity_poly.entity_id
_entity_poly.type
_entity_poly.pdbx_seq_one_letter_code
_entity_poly.pdbx_strand_id
1 'polypeptide(L)'
;MPEQWTVEDDHRLRSMKTGGSSWSEISSVMGRSVDSARGRWRNIQHFVGQQQVPAGELQRFSESAAKFSGKTVVSESPLNTKRLDVKHAWIDPDLDINEVWRKAEEDSQQRIEKARNHARFSVQLPSDRVSAISFASDQHIAPGTPVDFKRMREDAELIAETDDLYAILGGDGVDNHVKHISAIIAARSQPSDQYVLYEHYLQILLDSLICVTSGNHDLWSNQYAGIDVVSAICKKKKLAYAPYEARVDVGCGSQKYKVAVRHQYKFNSQMNQTHAVKQWLRFGEDVFDIGCICHHHEAAIEQTMHYNKIVWCCRPGAYQITSAYSQQYGFNASVPTCPTFLVFPDRHHIIGLHSVSDAPKILRAFNG
;
A
#
# COMPACT_ATOMS: atom_id res chain seq x y z
N MET A 1 -4.26 -41.26 -8.40
CA MET A 1 -4.29 -39.82 -8.10
C MET A 1 -4.13 -39.66 -6.60
N PRO A 2 -3.36 -38.72 -6.08
CA PRO A 2 -3.28 -38.53 -4.63
C PRO A 2 -4.66 -38.18 -4.11
N GLU A 3 -5.13 -38.90 -3.10
CA GLU A 3 -6.40 -38.63 -2.43
C GLU A 3 -6.48 -37.21 -1.91
N GLN A 4 -7.60 -36.53 -2.17
CA GLN A 4 -7.86 -35.16 -1.77
C GLN A 4 -8.00 -35.07 -0.23
N TRP A 5 -7.48 -34.02 0.40
CA TRP A 5 -7.61 -33.78 1.83
C TRP A 5 -9.06 -33.39 2.17
N THR A 6 -9.64 -34.07 3.15
CA THR A 6 -10.98 -33.81 3.66
C THR A 6 -10.93 -32.88 4.87
N VAL A 7 -12.08 -32.33 5.25
CA VAL A 7 -12.22 -31.51 6.49
C VAL A 7 -11.90 -32.34 7.73
N GLU A 8 -12.27 -33.63 7.73
CA GLU A 8 -11.98 -34.57 8.81
C GLU A 8 -10.47 -34.86 8.91
N ASP A 9 -9.78 -35.01 7.77
CA ASP A 9 -8.32 -35.11 7.75
C ASP A 9 -7.66 -33.87 8.38
N ASP A 10 -8.17 -32.68 8.10
CA ASP A 10 -7.64 -31.44 8.65
C ASP A 10 -7.84 -31.34 10.16
N HIS A 11 -9.00 -31.75 10.68
CA HIS A 11 -9.27 -31.83 12.11
C HIS A 11 -8.35 -32.83 12.79
N ARG A 12 -8.18 -34.00 12.21
CA ARG A 12 -7.33 -35.05 12.74
C ARG A 12 -5.86 -34.63 12.75
N LEU A 13 -5.39 -34.01 11.66
CA LEU A 13 -4.05 -33.47 11.56
C LEU A 13 -3.78 -32.39 12.63
N ARG A 14 -4.74 -31.50 12.85
CA ARG A 14 -4.66 -30.48 13.90
C ARG A 14 -4.59 -31.11 15.29
N SER A 15 -5.50 -31.98 15.63
CA SER A 15 -5.55 -32.65 16.94
C SER A 15 -4.24 -33.36 17.25
N MET A 16 -3.70 -34.13 16.32
CA MET A 16 -2.45 -34.82 16.50
C MET A 16 -1.26 -33.87 16.66
N LYS A 17 -1.19 -32.82 15.84
CA LYS A 17 -0.06 -31.88 15.87
C LYS A 17 -0.07 -30.99 17.10
N THR A 18 -1.23 -30.50 17.55
CA THR A 18 -1.37 -29.76 18.81
C THR A 18 -1.18 -30.65 20.04
N GLY A 19 -1.50 -31.93 19.93
CA GLY A 19 -1.22 -32.95 20.95
C GLY A 19 0.24 -33.40 21.04
N GLY A 20 1.15 -32.82 20.23
CA GLY A 20 2.59 -33.08 20.30
C GLY A 20 3.08 -34.25 19.46
N SER A 21 2.24 -34.88 18.62
CA SER A 21 2.64 -36.01 17.77
C SER A 21 3.76 -35.63 16.80
N SER A 22 4.69 -36.54 16.61
CA SER A 22 5.76 -36.43 15.61
C SER A 22 5.21 -36.57 14.17
N TRP A 23 5.92 -36.04 13.21
CA TRP A 23 5.52 -36.16 11.80
C TRP A 23 5.48 -37.59 11.27
N SER A 24 6.31 -38.46 11.86
CA SER A 24 6.31 -39.89 11.53
C SER A 24 5.05 -40.59 12.03
N GLU A 25 4.61 -40.29 13.24
CA GLU A 25 3.36 -40.83 13.80
C GLU A 25 2.14 -40.30 13.04
N ILE A 26 2.11 -39.02 12.71
CA ILE A 26 1.04 -38.40 11.90
C ILE A 26 0.96 -39.09 10.52
N SER A 27 2.09 -39.27 9.87
CA SER A 27 2.19 -39.97 8.57
C SER A 27 1.62 -41.37 8.64
N SER A 28 2.02 -42.15 9.66
CA SER A 28 1.57 -43.52 9.88
C SER A 28 0.06 -43.60 10.13
N VAL A 29 -0.47 -42.75 11.01
CA VAL A 29 -1.89 -42.76 11.42
C VAL A 29 -2.82 -42.27 10.32
N MET A 30 -2.36 -41.31 9.50
CA MET A 30 -3.17 -40.71 8.44
C MET A 30 -2.99 -41.38 7.08
N GLY A 31 -2.05 -42.34 6.96
CA GLY A 31 -1.75 -42.99 5.68
C GLY A 31 -1.23 -42.07 4.59
N ARG A 32 -0.63 -40.95 4.99
CA ARG A 32 -0.13 -39.91 4.10
C ARG A 32 1.37 -39.70 4.28
N SER A 33 2.10 -39.31 3.23
CA SER A 33 3.54 -39.04 3.38
C SER A 33 3.78 -37.86 4.36
N VAL A 34 4.93 -37.89 5.03
CA VAL A 34 5.39 -36.84 5.93
C VAL A 34 5.34 -35.46 5.25
N ASP A 35 5.79 -35.37 4.01
CA ASP A 35 5.81 -34.11 3.26
C ASP A 35 4.42 -33.62 2.88
N SER A 36 3.50 -34.55 2.55
CA SER A 36 2.09 -34.19 2.33
C SER A 36 1.43 -33.66 3.60
N ALA A 37 1.66 -34.29 4.76
CA ALA A 37 1.14 -33.85 6.03
C ALA A 37 1.73 -32.49 6.45
N ARG A 38 3.03 -32.26 6.26
CA ARG A 38 3.69 -30.97 6.53
C ARG A 38 3.18 -29.86 5.59
N GLY A 39 3.00 -30.18 4.31
CA GLY A 39 2.45 -29.23 3.34
C GLY A 39 1.03 -28.82 3.70
N ARG A 40 0.17 -29.78 4.04
CA ARG A 40 -1.21 -29.50 4.47
C ARG A 40 -1.26 -28.70 5.77
N TRP A 41 -0.42 -29.05 6.75
CA TRP A 41 -0.32 -28.32 8.00
C TRP A 41 0.01 -26.85 7.79
N ARG A 42 0.99 -26.52 6.94
CA ARG A 42 1.32 -25.11 6.61
C ARG A 42 0.11 -24.37 6.04
N ASN A 43 -0.68 -25.01 5.19
CA ASN A 43 -1.86 -24.39 4.60
C ASN A 43 -2.98 -24.15 5.63
N ILE A 44 -3.18 -25.06 6.58
CA ILE A 44 -4.24 -24.90 7.58
C ILE A 44 -3.85 -24.05 8.80
N GLN A 45 -2.56 -23.82 9.05
CA GLN A 45 -2.09 -22.89 10.10
C GLN A 45 -2.55 -21.44 9.87
N HIS A 46 -2.66 -21.01 8.62
CA HIS A 46 -3.09 -19.65 8.28
C HIS A 46 -4.59 -19.42 8.44
N PHE A 47 -5.37 -20.47 8.70
CA PHE A 47 -6.81 -20.39 8.96
C PHE A 47 -7.18 -20.31 10.46
N VAL A 48 -6.25 -20.01 11.35
CA VAL A 48 -6.47 -19.88 12.81
C VAL A 48 -7.17 -18.53 13.18
N GLY A 49 -7.89 -17.92 12.25
CA GLY A 49 -8.75 -16.75 12.53
C GLY A 49 -10.26 -17.02 12.40
N GLN A 50 -10.67 -18.20 11.94
CA GLN A 50 -12.07 -18.59 11.92
C GLN A 50 -12.25 -19.86 12.77
N GLN A 51 -12.61 -19.67 14.02
CA GLN A 51 -13.17 -20.74 14.82
C GLN A 51 -14.42 -21.24 14.10
N GLN A 52 -14.36 -22.40 13.46
CA GLN A 52 -15.57 -23.11 13.11
C GLN A 52 -16.20 -23.57 14.43
N VAL A 53 -17.32 -22.94 14.78
CA VAL A 53 -18.16 -23.34 15.89
C VAL A 53 -18.57 -24.80 15.67
N PRO A 54 -18.39 -25.72 16.63
CA PRO A 54 -18.80 -27.11 16.49
C PRO A 54 -20.28 -27.21 16.07
N ALA A 55 -20.62 -28.19 15.24
CA ALA A 55 -21.99 -28.32 14.71
C ALA A 55 -23.08 -28.33 15.80
N GLY A 56 -22.77 -28.83 16.99
CA GLY A 56 -23.68 -28.80 18.16
C GLY A 56 -23.88 -27.39 18.74
N GLU A 57 -22.94 -26.45 18.55
CA GLU A 57 -23.12 -25.07 18.98
C GLU A 57 -23.85 -24.25 17.88
N LEU A 58 -23.65 -24.56 16.61
CA LEU A 58 -24.46 -23.99 15.53
C LEU A 58 -25.95 -24.33 15.66
N GLN A 59 -26.26 -25.56 16.13
CA GLN A 59 -27.64 -25.95 16.41
C GLN A 59 -28.20 -25.17 17.59
N ARG A 60 -27.42 -24.94 18.64
CA ARG A 60 -27.82 -24.08 19.78
C ARG A 60 -27.97 -22.61 19.38
N PHE A 61 -27.10 -22.11 18.45
CA PHE A 61 -27.23 -20.76 17.90
C PHE A 61 -28.45 -20.64 16.99
N SER A 62 -28.77 -21.66 16.18
CA SER A 62 -29.95 -21.65 15.31
C SER A 62 -31.25 -21.79 16.14
N GLU A 63 -31.23 -22.57 17.19
CA GLU A 63 -32.34 -22.68 18.14
C GLU A 63 -32.51 -21.38 18.96
N SER A 64 -31.42 -20.69 19.33
CA SER A 64 -31.47 -19.36 19.93
C SER A 64 -31.98 -18.32 18.93
N ALA A 65 -31.49 -18.31 17.70
CA ALA A 65 -31.95 -17.40 16.67
C ALA A 65 -33.42 -17.63 16.28
N ALA A 66 -33.88 -18.88 16.24
CA ALA A 66 -35.30 -19.21 16.03
C ALA A 66 -36.19 -18.75 17.18
N LYS A 67 -35.66 -18.66 18.41
CA LYS A 67 -36.36 -18.09 19.58
C LYS A 67 -36.40 -16.56 19.57
N PHE A 68 -35.51 -15.90 18.79
CA PHE A 68 -35.53 -14.45 18.63
C PHE A 68 -36.45 -13.94 17.49
N SER A 69 -37.06 -14.82 16.71
CA SER A 69 -38.08 -14.43 15.76
C SER A 69 -39.42 -14.19 16.42
N GLY A 70 -39.62 -13.00 16.98
CA GLY A 70 -40.94 -12.43 17.16
C GLY A 70 -41.74 -12.80 18.39
N LYS A 71 -41.14 -13.26 19.51
CA LYS A 71 -41.78 -13.24 20.82
C LYS A 71 -40.76 -12.89 21.91
N THR A 72 -41.04 -11.80 22.62
CA THR A 72 -40.36 -11.42 23.85
C THR A 72 -40.52 -12.55 24.85
N VAL A 73 -39.54 -13.44 24.96
CA VAL A 73 -39.48 -14.39 26.07
C VAL A 73 -38.78 -13.66 27.21
N VAL A 74 -39.54 -13.11 28.11
CA VAL A 74 -39.06 -12.70 29.43
C VAL A 74 -38.66 -13.99 30.14
N SER A 75 -37.38 -14.35 30.14
CA SER A 75 -36.90 -15.42 31.00
C SER A 75 -36.85 -14.88 32.40
N GLU A 76 -37.79 -15.32 33.25
CA GLU A 76 -37.67 -15.10 34.66
C GLU A 76 -36.51 -15.91 35.20
N SER A 77 -35.40 -15.19 35.50
CA SER A 77 -34.32 -15.80 36.28
C SER A 77 -34.71 -15.89 37.73
N PRO A 78 -34.64 -17.09 38.35
CA PRO A 78 -35.11 -17.27 39.75
C PRO A 78 -34.19 -16.67 40.82
N LEU A 79 -33.14 -15.95 40.45
CA LEU A 79 -32.07 -15.57 41.39
C LEU A 79 -31.93 -14.05 41.65
N ASN A 80 -32.88 -13.21 41.26
CA ASN A 80 -32.72 -11.79 41.57
C ASN A 80 -33.99 -11.10 42.04
N THR A 81 -34.13 -10.96 43.34
CA THR A 81 -35.22 -10.24 44.02
C THR A 81 -35.03 -8.71 44.03
N LYS A 82 -33.93 -8.19 43.52
CA LYS A 82 -33.73 -6.77 43.23
C LYS A 82 -33.55 -6.59 41.72
N ARG A 83 -34.66 -6.47 41.02
CA ARG A 83 -34.60 -6.07 39.59
C ARG A 83 -34.09 -4.63 39.49
N LEU A 84 -32.84 -4.51 39.06
CA LEU A 84 -32.43 -3.32 38.34
C LEU A 84 -33.11 -3.41 36.99
N ASP A 85 -33.89 -2.41 36.63
CA ASP A 85 -34.44 -2.26 35.28
C ASP A 85 -33.32 -1.83 34.34
N VAL A 86 -32.53 -2.83 33.96
CA VAL A 86 -31.42 -2.61 33.00
C VAL A 86 -32.06 -2.54 31.63
N LYS A 87 -32.37 -1.34 31.18
CA LYS A 87 -32.64 -1.09 29.77
C LYS A 87 -31.36 -1.42 29.00
N HIS A 88 -31.39 -2.49 28.23
CA HIS A 88 -30.34 -2.81 27.31
C HIS A 88 -30.34 -1.73 26.21
N ALA A 89 -29.50 -0.69 26.38
CA ALA A 89 -29.45 0.47 25.50
C ALA A 89 -28.81 0.19 24.11
N TRP A 90 -28.48 -1.06 23.82
CA TRP A 90 -27.75 -1.43 22.60
C TRP A 90 -28.51 -2.41 21.67
N ILE A 91 -29.73 -2.81 22.04
CA ILE A 91 -30.65 -3.47 21.12
C ILE A 91 -31.88 -2.58 21.05
N ASP A 92 -31.97 -1.80 20.00
CA ASP A 92 -33.16 -1.09 19.62
C ASP A 92 -34.20 -2.14 19.23
N PRO A 93 -35.29 -2.33 20.01
CA PRO A 93 -36.33 -3.33 19.69
C PRO A 93 -37.05 -2.99 18.39
N ASP A 94 -36.95 -1.75 17.91
CA ASP A 94 -37.54 -1.27 16.67
C ASP A 94 -36.53 -1.28 15.51
N LEU A 95 -35.36 -1.92 15.67
CA LEU A 95 -34.36 -2.02 14.63
C LEU A 95 -34.90 -2.80 13.42
N ASP A 96 -35.21 -2.10 12.35
CA ASP A 96 -35.53 -2.76 11.08
C ASP A 96 -34.29 -3.37 10.46
N ILE A 97 -34.18 -4.69 10.57
CA ILE A 97 -33.04 -5.45 10.04
C ILE A 97 -32.89 -5.26 8.54
N ASN A 98 -33.97 -5.03 7.80
CA ASN A 98 -33.90 -4.77 6.36
C ASN A 98 -33.27 -3.40 6.08
N GLU A 99 -33.53 -2.41 6.93
CA GLU A 99 -32.88 -1.10 6.83
C GLU A 99 -31.37 -1.20 7.15
N VAL A 100 -30.98 -2.02 8.12
CA VAL A 100 -29.56 -2.28 8.42
C VAL A 100 -28.87 -2.93 7.25
N TRP A 101 -29.48 -3.95 6.63
CA TRP A 101 -28.95 -4.58 5.42
C TRP A 101 -28.84 -3.59 4.26
N ARG A 102 -29.87 -2.82 3.99
CA ARG A 102 -29.86 -1.80 2.93
C ARG A 102 -28.71 -0.80 3.10
N LYS A 103 -28.54 -0.26 4.33
CA LYS A 103 -27.44 0.65 4.63
C LYS A 103 -26.07 -0.02 4.45
N ALA A 104 -25.92 -1.27 4.92
CA ALA A 104 -24.68 -2.02 4.76
C ALA A 104 -24.33 -2.28 3.27
N GLU A 105 -25.34 -2.59 2.47
CA GLU A 105 -25.20 -2.78 1.02
C GLU A 105 -24.81 -1.47 0.32
N GLU A 106 -25.48 -0.36 0.64
CA GLU A 106 -25.17 0.97 0.11
C GLU A 106 -23.75 1.41 0.46
N ASP A 107 -23.36 1.29 1.74
CA ASP A 107 -22.00 1.61 2.21
C ASP A 107 -20.95 0.71 1.55
N SER A 108 -21.26 -0.57 1.40
CA SER A 108 -20.39 -1.53 0.74
C SER A 108 -20.22 -1.19 -0.74
N GLN A 109 -21.32 -0.88 -1.44
CA GLN A 109 -21.30 -0.50 -2.85
C GLN A 109 -20.45 0.77 -3.07
N GLN A 110 -20.65 1.79 -2.24
CA GLN A 110 -19.86 3.02 -2.31
C GLN A 110 -18.36 2.76 -2.08
N ARG A 111 -18.02 1.86 -1.15
CA ARG A 111 -16.63 1.46 -0.89
C ARG A 111 -16.03 0.68 -2.05
N ILE A 112 -16.81 -0.21 -2.67
CA ILE A 112 -16.40 -0.97 -3.86
C ILE A 112 -16.13 -0.02 -5.03
N GLU A 113 -17.01 0.95 -5.27
CA GLU A 113 -16.82 1.96 -6.32
C GLU A 113 -15.58 2.82 -6.07
N LYS A 114 -15.40 3.31 -4.83
CA LYS A 114 -14.18 4.05 -4.45
C LYS A 114 -12.91 3.21 -4.61
N ALA A 115 -12.96 1.92 -4.26
CA ALA A 115 -11.81 1.02 -4.39
C ALA A 115 -11.45 0.71 -5.85
N ARG A 116 -12.43 0.78 -6.78
CA ARG A 116 -12.20 0.61 -8.22
C ARG A 116 -11.72 1.88 -8.92
N ASN A 117 -12.01 3.05 -8.34
CA ASN A 117 -11.60 4.32 -8.91
C ASN A 117 -10.17 4.65 -8.48
N HIS A 118 -9.20 4.28 -9.31
CA HIS A 118 -7.85 4.83 -9.21
C HIS A 118 -7.90 6.34 -9.45
N ALA A 119 -7.14 7.11 -8.67
CA ALA A 119 -7.06 8.53 -8.92
C ALA A 119 -6.39 8.79 -10.28
N ARG A 120 -7.13 9.45 -11.18
CA ARG A 120 -6.65 9.86 -12.48
C ARG A 120 -6.49 11.35 -12.50
N PHE A 121 -5.32 11.79 -12.93
CA PHE A 121 -4.99 13.20 -13.09
C PHE A 121 -4.64 13.47 -14.54
N SER A 122 -4.85 14.71 -14.98
CA SER A 122 -4.34 15.19 -16.26
C SER A 122 -3.52 16.44 -16.01
N VAL A 123 -2.35 16.53 -16.63
CA VAL A 123 -1.49 17.69 -16.58
C VAL A 123 -1.07 18.04 -18.01
N GLN A 124 -1.05 19.34 -18.33
CA GLN A 124 -0.51 19.85 -19.56
C GLN A 124 0.82 20.55 -19.27
N LEU A 125 1.90 19.99 -19.78
CA LEU A 125 3.24 20.59 -19.71
C LEU A 125 3.41 21.61 -20.87
N PRO A 126 4.45 22.46 -20.85
CA PRO A 126 4.73 23.40 -21.92
C PRO A 126 4.74 22.73 -23.30
N SER A 127 4.16 23.38 -24.29
CA SER A 127 3.85 22.75 -25.57
C SER A 127 4.98 22.70 -26.59
N ASP A 128 6.02 23.47 -26.38
CA ASP A 128 7.13 23.67 -27.34
C ASP A 128 8.49 23.17 -26.82
N ARG A 129 8.52 22.69 -25.58
CA ARG A 129 9.77 22.33 -24.90
C ARG A 129 9.77 20.88 -24.44
N VAL A 130 10.95 20.27 -24.46
CA VAL A 130 11.18 18.98 -23.81
C VAL A 130 11.02 19.16 -22.32
N SER A 131 10.19 18.36 -21.70
CA SER A 131 9.98 18.39 -20.26
C SER A 131 10.48 17.11 -19.61
N ALA A 132 10.76 17.13 -18.33
CA ALA A 132 11.21 15.97 -17.58
C ALA A 132 10.32 15.72 -16.36
N ILE A 133 10.10 14.45 -16.03
CA ILE A 133 9.32 13.99 -14.89
C ILE A 133 10.21 13.12 -14.01
N SER A 134 10.47 13.56 -12.80
CA SER A 134 11.26 12.86 -11.79
C SER A 134 10.36 12.11 -10.81
N PHE A 135 10.77 10.92 -10.39
CA PHE A 135 10.09 10.15 -9.37
C PHE A 135 10.92 10.14 -8.08
N ALA A 136 10.38 10.70 -7.01
CA ALA A 136 10.97 10.64 -5.68
C ALA A 136 10.02 9.91 -4.73
N SER A 137 10.56 9.14 -3.80
CA SER A 137 9.78 8.33 -2.85
C SER A 137 10.62 7.95 -1.64
N ASP A 138 9.99 7.38 -0.65
CA ASP A 138 10.66 6.77 0.48
C ASP A 138 11.61 7.77 1.17
N GLN A 139 11.10 9.00 1.39
CA GLN A 139 11.82 10.06 2.09
C GLN A 139 12.05 9.70 3.56
N HIS A 140 11.10 8.99 4.18
CA HIS A 140 11.14 8.56 5.57
C HIS A 140 11.59 9.66 6.53
N ILE A 141 11.04 10.86 6.35
CA ILE A 141 11.40 12.03 7.17
C ILE A 141 11.18 11.72 8.64
N ALA A 142 12.28 11.57 9.37
CA ALA A 142 12.29 11.37 10.81
C ALA A 142 13.61 11.88 11.37
N PRO A 143 13.64 13.06 11.99
CA PRO A 143 14.83 13.58 12.66
C PRO A 143 15.42 12.56 13.66
N GLY A 144 16.73 12.34 13.60
CA GLY A 144 17.42 11.36 14.44
C GLY A 144 17.53 9.95 13.85
N THR A 145 17.01 9.73 12.64
CA THR A 145 17.20 8.49 11.86
C THR A 145 18.24 8.72 10.74
N PRO A 146 18.81 7.66 10.17
CA PRO A 146 19.84 7.78 9.12
C PRO A 146 19.21 8.12 7.75
N VAL A 147 18.59 9.28 7.65
CA VAL A 147 18.05 9.87 6.42
C VAL A 147 19.03 10.90 5.90
N ASP A 148 19.33 10.88 4.60
CA ASP A 148 20.15 11.89 3.93
C ASP A 148 19.29 13.14 3.62
N PHE A 149 19.04 13.93 4.65
CA PHE A 149 18.28 15.19 4.56
C PHE A 149 18.96 16.21 3.63
N LYS A 150 20.30 16.19 3.55
CA LYS A 150 21.03 17.10 2.69
C LYS A 150 20.71 16.80 1.23
N ARG A 151 20.91 15.55 0.81
CA ARG A 151 20.61 15.11 -0.54
C ARG A 151 19.14 15.28 -0.92
N MET A 152 18.23 14.94 0.00
CA MET A 152 16.79 15.11 -0.21
C MET A 152 16.42 16.57 -0.50
N ARG A 153 17.00 17.50 0.24
CA ARG A 153 16.78 18.92 0.04
C ARG A 153 17.40 19.43 -1.25
N GLU A 154 18.66 19.04 -1.55
CA GLU A 154 19.34 19.38 -2.79
C GLU A 154 18.58 18.89 -4.02
N ASP A 155 18.05 17.66 -4.03
CA ASP A 155 17.23 17.14 -5.13
C ASP A 155 15.91 17.90 -5.26
N ALA A 156 15.26 18.28 -4.15
CA ALA A 156 14.03 19.06 -4.18
C ALA A 156 14.25 20.48 -4.71
N GLU A 157 15.30 21.17 -4.25
CA GLU A 157 15.69 22.49 -4.73
C GLU A 157 16.06 22.44 -6.21
N LEU A 158 16.83 21.42 -6.64
CA LEU A 158 17.17 21.21 -8.05
C LEU A 158 15.94 21.05 -8.94
N ILE A 159 14.95 20.30 -8.49
CA ILE A 159 13.68 20.13 -9.23
C ILE A 159 12.91 21.46 -9.27
N ALA A 160 12.84 22.16 -8.18
CA ALA A 160 12.09 23.42 -8.08
C ALA A 160 12.71 24.56 -8.90
N GLU A 161 14.04 24.60 -9.00
CA GLU A 161 14.78 25.64 -9.68
C GLU A 161 15.05 25.35 -11.17
N THR A 162 14.74 24.14 -11.64
CA THR A 162 14.98 23.77 -13.03
C THR A 162 13.70 23.90 -13.84
N ASP A 163 13.72 24.76 -14.85
CA ASP A 163 12.62 24.89 -15.80
C ASP A 163 12.31 23.56 -16.48
N ASP A 164 11.03 23.29 -16.76
CA ASP A 164 10.54 22.09 -17.44
C ASP A 164 10.82 20.77 -16.70
N LEU A 165 11.23 20.81 -15.42
CA LEU A 165 11.44 19.64 -14.57
C LEU A 165 10.33 19.55 -13.52
N TYR A 166 9.63 18.43 -13.51
CA TYR A 166 8.49 18.16 -12.65
C TYR A 166 8.71 16.92 -11.80
N ALA A 167 7.96 16.78 -10.71
CA ALA A 167 8.07 15.64 -9.80
C ALA A 167 6.74 14.92 -9.56
N ILE A 168 6.83 13.63 -9.33
CA ILE A 168 5.78 12.79 -8.77
C ILE A 168 6.33 12.13 -7.50
N LEU A 169 5.59 12.22 -6.39
CA LEU A 169 5.99 11.60 -5.13
C LEU A 169 5.28 10.28 -4.92
N GLY A 170 6.07 9.23 -4.67
CA GLY A 170 5.63 7.83 -4.62
C GLY A 170 5.23 7.31 -3.24
N GLY A 171 5.17 8.16 -2.20
CA GLY A 171 4.76 7.78 -0.84
C GLY A 171 5.92 7.51 0.11
N ASP A 172 5.58 7.15 1.36
CA ASP A 172 6.48 7.05 2.51
C ASP A 172 7.30 8.33 2.70
N GLY A 173 6.57 9.47 2.70
CA GLY A 173 7.15 10.79 2.94
C GLY A 173 7.66 10.96 4.36
N VAL A 174 7.02 10.34 5.33
CA VAL A 174 7.38 10.32 6.74
C VAL A 174 7.57 8.90 7.25
N ASP A 175 8.36 8.74 8.28
CA ASP A 175 8.58 7.43 8.91
C ASP A 175 7.39 6.99 9.81
N ASN A 176 6.69 7.96 10.40
CA ASN A 176 5.39 7.81 11.07
C ASN A 176 5.25 6.55 11.95
N HIS A 177 6.20 6.30 12.83
CA HIS A 177 6.28 5.09 13.66
C HIS A 177 5.18 4.98 14.73
N VAL A 178 3.93 5.27 14.41
CA VAL A 178 2.79 5.13 15.36
C VAL A 178 2.49 3.67 15.71
N LYS A 179 2.99 2.73 14.90
CA LYS A 179 2.72 1.29 15.05
C LYS A 179 3.66 0.58 16.02
N HIS A 180 4.88 1.06 16.16
CA HIS A 180 5.94 0.38 16.92
C HIS A 180 6.52 1.28 17.99
N ILE A 181 6.13 1.08 19.25
CA ILE A 181 6.59 1.90 20.40
C ILE A 181 8.13 1.97 20.48
N SER A 182 8.83 0.86 20.25
CA SER A 182 10.28 0.82 20.24
C SER A 182 10.89 1.72 19.16
N ALA A 183 10.27 1.82 18.00
CA ALA A 183 10.72 2.69 16.91
C ALA A 183 10.43 4.17 17.21
N ILE A 184 9.31 4.49 17.87
CA ILE A 184 9.00 5.85 18.36
C ILE A 184 10.09 6.32 19.33
N ILE A 185 10.49 5.46 20.27
CA ILE A 185 11.54 5.78 21.26
C ILE A 185 12.89 5.96 20.56
N ALA A 186 13.21 5.12 19.58
CA ALA A 186 14.48 5.17 18.85
C ALA A 186 14.58 6.38 17.91
N ALA A 187 13.49 6.80 17.29
CA ALA A 187 13.46 7.89 16.30
C ALA A 187 13.73 9.28 16.87
N ARG A 188 13.60 9.48 18.19
CA ARG A 188 13.78 10.79 18.86
C ARG A 188 12.95 11.94 18.27
N SER A 189 11.97 11.66 17.43
CA SER A 189 11.10 12.65 16.81
C SER A 189 9.66 12.22 16.90
N GLN A 190 8.78 13.21 17.15
CA GLN A 190 7.34 12.98 17.17
C GLN A 190 6.82 12.92 15.71
N PRO A 191 5.77 12.15 15.42
CA PRO A 191 5.14 12.17 14.10
C PRO A 191 4.72 13.59 13.66
N SER A 192 4.29 14.46 14.58
CA SER A 192 3.99 15.87 14.29
C SER A 192 5.16 16.60 13.66
N ASP A 193 6.38 16.41 14.20
CA ASP A 193 7.58 17.10 13.71
C ASP A 193 7.96 16.59 12.32
N GLN A 194 7.77 15.30 12.08
CA GLN A 194 7.99 14.67 10.77
C GLN A 194 7.05 15.27 9.71
N TYR A 195 5.77 15.43 10.04
CA TYR A 195 4.79 16.03 9.12
C TYR A 195 5.04 17.52 8.87
N VAL A 196 5.52 18.28 9.84
CA VAL A 196 5.92 19.67 9.64
C VAL A 196 7.07 19.78 8.64
N LEU A 197 8.09 18.92 8.76
CA LEU A 197 9.20 18.87 7.81
C LEU A 197 8.73 18.39 6.42
N TYR A 198 7.83 17.42 6.37
CA TYR A 198 7.27 16.95 5.11
C TYR A 198 6.43 18.04 4.42
N GLU A 199 5.62 18.79 5.18
CA GLU A 199 4.88 19.92 4.63
C GLU A 199 5.82 20.98 4.04
N HIS A 200 6.97 21.22 4.68
CA HIS A 200 8.00 22.13 4.15
C HIS A 200 8.66 21.55 2.89
N TYR A 201 8.97 20.26 2.85
CA TYR A 201 9.49 19.58 1.67
C TYR A 201 8.52 19.71 0.47
N LEU A 202 7.21 19.50 0.70
CA LEU A 202 6.19 19.72 -0.33
C LEU A 202 6.09 21.20 -0.74
N GLN A 203 6.43 22.14 0.15
CA GLN A 203 6.45 23.56 -0.18
C GLN A 203 7.58 23.94 -1.13
N ILE A 204 8.75 23.32 -0.99
CA ILE A 204 9.88 23.51 -1.94
C ILE A 204 9.46 23.08 -3.35
N LEU A 205 8.78 21.95 -3.47
CA LEU A 205 8.38 21.34 -4.75
C LEU A 205 7.07 21.91 -5.33
N LEU A 206 6.37 22.80 -4.65
CA LEU A 206 4.95 23.10 -4.87
C LEU A 206 4.59 23.32 -6.33
N ASP A 207 5.35 24.16 -7.04
CA ASP A 207 5.07 24.57 -8.42
C ASP A 207 5.52 23.52 -9.46
N SER A 208 6.37 22.58 -9.06
CA SER A 208 6.89 21.49 -9.90
C SER A 208 6.20 20.16 -9.66
N LEU A 209 5.27 20.10 -8.68
CA LEU A 209 4.71 18.83 -8.23
C LEU A 209 3.44 18.45 -8.99
N ILE A 210 3.49 17.35 -9.73
CA ILE A 210 2.34 16.83 -10.49
C ILE A 210 1.33 16.17 -9.56
N CYS A 211 1.78 15.23 -8.72
CA CYS A 211 0.92 14.58 -7.73
C CYS A 211 1.72 13.91 -6.61
N VAL A 212 1.02 13.58 -5.54
CA VAL A 212 1.52 12.86 -4.36
C VAL A 212 0.72 11.59 -4.18
N THR A 213 1.40 10.47 -3.93
CA THR A 213 0.77 9.26 -3.40
C THR A 213 1.19 9.01 -1.96
N SER A 214 0.44 8.20 -1.21
CA SER A 214 0.85 7.75 0.11
C SER A 214 1.43 6.35 0.06
N GLY A 215 2.44 6.13 0.90
CA GLY A 215 2.96 4.81 1.20
C GLY A 215 2.31 4.20 2.45
N ASN A 216 2.80 3.05 2.86
CA ASN A 216 2.26 2.36 4.04
C ASN A 216 2.56 3.11 5.36
N HIS A 217 3.71 3.77 5.47
CA HIS A 217 4.05 4.59 6.64
C HIS A 217 3.12 5.80 6.77
N ASP A 218 2.88 6.52 5.69
CA ASP A 218 1.96 7.66 5.66
C ASP A 218 0.54 7.26 6.12
N LEU A 219 0.09 6.07 5.71
CA LEU A 219 -1.26 5.58 5.99
C LEU A 219 -1.44 4.97 7.38
N TRP A 220 -0.37 4.74 8.16
CA TRP A 220 -0.51 4.21 9.52
C TRP A 220 -1.34 5.13 10.41
N SER A 221 -1.19 6.45 10.33
CA SER A 221 -2.04 7.38 11.07
C SER A 221 -3.51 7.26 10.70
N ASN A 222 -3.82 6.99 9.42
CA ASN A 222 -5.19 6.73 8.99
C ASN A 222 -5.71 5.40 9.54
N GLN A 223 -4.91 4.34 9.51
CA GLN A 223 -5.30 3.01 10.00
C GLN A 223 -5.56 2.99 11.52
N TYR A 224 -4.76 3.72 12.31
CA TYR A 224 -4.84 3.70 13.78
C TYR A 224 -5.67 4.83 14.37
N ALA A 225 -5.75 5.99 13.74
CA ALA A 225 -6.42 7.17 14.26
C ALA A 225 -7.50 7.73 13.32
N GLY A 226 -7.70 7.13 12.14
CA GLY A 226 -8.68 7.61 11.16
C GLY A 226 -8.30 8.96 10.50
N ILE A 227 -7.03 9.37 10.59
CA ILE A 227 -6.55 10.66 10.10
C ILE A 227 -5.52 10.44 8.99
N ASP A 228 -5.88 10.78 7.75
CA ASP A 228 -4.95 10.84 6.62
C ASP A 228 -4.29 12.23 6.59
N VAL A 229 -3.12 12.34 7.23
CA VAL A 229 -2.41 13.62 7.39
C VAL A 229 -1.85 14.10 6.06
N VAL A 230 -1.33 13.21 5.22
CA VAL A 230 -0.81 13.56 3.89
C VAL A 230 -1.92 14.12 3.01
N SER A 231 -3.09 13.47 3.01
CA SER A 231 -4.28 13.99 2.32
C SER A 231 -4.67 15.39 2.80
N ALA A 232 -4.64 15.61 4.12
CA ALA A 232 -4.96 16.93 4.70
C ALA A 232 -3.97 18.02 4.26
N ILE A 233 -2.67 17.70 4.25
CA ILE A 233 -1.62 18.63 3.78
C ILE A 233 -1.81 18.92 2.28
N CYS A 234 -1.98 17.89 1.46
CA CYS A 234 -2.18 18.04 0.02
C CYS A 234 -3.44 18.87 -0.29
N LYS A 235 -4.54 18.64 0.44
CA LYS A 235 -5.76 19.44 0.30
C LYS A 235 -5.54 20.91 0.66
N LYS A 236 -4.83 21.20 1.77
CA LYS A 236 -4.46 22.56 2.19
C LYS A 236 -3.65 23.27 1.12
N LYS A 237 -2.71 22.57 0.48
CA LYS A 237 -1.81 23.10 -0.56
C LYS A 237 -2.39 23.01 -1.98
N LYS A 238 -3.60 22.47 -2.15
CA LYS A 238 -4.27 22.23 -3.45
C LYS A 238 -3.44 21.31 -4.39
N LEU A 239 -2.71 20.36 -3.82
CA LEU A 239 -1.96 19.35 -4.57
C LEU A 239 -2.86 18.17 -4.95
N ALA A 240 -2.62 17.60 -6.12
CA ALA A 240 -3.25 16.33 -6.52
C ALA A 240 -2.74 15.20 -5.62
N TYR A 241 -3.64 14.43 -5.05
CA TYR A 241 -3.34 13.37 -4.10
C TYR A 241 -4.09 12.08 -4.41
N ALA A 242 -3.38 10.96 -4.29
CA ALA A 242 -3.93 9.62 -4.42
C ALA A 242 -3.39 8.69 -3.32
N PRO A 243 -4.25 8.01 -2.53
CA PRO A 243 -3.78 7.25 -1.36
C PRO A 243 -2.96 5.99 -1.67
N TYR A 244 -3.06 5.43 -2.88
CA TYR A 244 -2.40 4.15 -3.19
C TYR A 244 -1.75 4.13 -4.57
N GLU A 245 -2.42 4.69 -5.55
CA GLU A 245 -2.04 4.64 -6.95
C GLU A 245 -2.53 5.89 -7.67
N ALA A 246 -1.66 6.52 -8.46
CA ALA A 246 -2.03 7.60 -9.36
C ALA A 246 -1.78 7.19 -10.81
N ARG A 247 -2.72 7.55 -11.67
CA ARG A 247 -2.61 7.50 -13.12
C ARG A 247 -2.60 8.93 -13.63
N VAL A 248 -1.56 9.30 -14.37
CA VAL A 248 -1.40 10.67 -14.86
C VAL A 248 -1.34 10.66 -16.38
N ASP A 249 -2.29 11.32 -17.00
CA ASP A 249 -2.25 11.63 -18.43
C ASP A 249 -1.46 12.94 -18.62
N VAL A 250 -0.25 12.83 -19.11
CA VAL A 250 0.67 13.95 -19.31
C VAL A 250 0.61 14.39 -20.76
N GLY A 251 0.08 15.58 -21.01
CA GLY A 251 0.18 16.26 -22.29
C GLY A 251 1.49 17.03 -22.40
N CYS A 252 2.24 16.83 -23.49
CA CYS A 252 3.45 17.60 -23.82
C CYS A 252 3.40 17.92 -25.31
N GLY A 253 3.18 19.16 -25.68
CA GLY A 253 2.92 19.56 -27.06
C GLY A 253 1.75 18.83 -27.68
N SER A 254 1.98 18.17 -28.82
CA SER A 254 0.99 17.32 -29.48
C SER A 254 0.91 15.89 -28.93
N GLN A 255 1.80 15.53 -28.01
CA GLN A 255 1.96 14.19 -27.50
C GLN A 255 1.23 13.97 -26.19
N LYS A 256 0.86 12.71 -25.92
CA LYS A 256 0.26 12.27 -24.67
C LYS A 256 1.03 11.08 -24.12
N TYR A 257 1.40 11.16 -22.86
CA TYR A 257 2.13 10.12 -22.14
C TYR A 257 1.29 9.63 -20.95
N LYS A 258 1.23 8.33 -20.77
CA LYS A 258 0.56 7.70 -19.64
C LYS A 258 1.58 7.34 -18.58
N VAL A 259 1.49 7.97 -17.43
CA VAL A 259 2.37 7.75 -16.31
C VAL A 259 1.57 7.07 -15.19
N ALA A 260 2.15 6.03 -14.58
CA ALA A 260 1.52 5.32 -13.50
C ALA A 260 2.50 5.21 -12.32
N VAL A 261 2.04 5.54 -11.12
CA VAL A 261 2.81 5.41 -9.89
C VAL A 261 1.99 4.75 -8.81
N ARG A 262 2.60 3.84 -8.07
CA ARG A 262 2.06 3.33 -6.82
C ARG A 262 3.18 3.00 -5.85
N HIS A 263 2.87 3.12 -4.57
CA HIS A 263 3.90 2.88 -3.57
C HIS A 263 4.31 1.41 -3.52
N GLN A 264 3.36 0.50 -3.47
CA GLN A 264 3.62 -0.93 -3.31
C GLN A 264 2.78 -1.76 -4.28
N TYR A 265 3.37 -2.85 -4.78
CA TYR A 265 2.68 -3.87 -5.56
C TYR A 265 3.14 -5.27 -5.16
N LYS A 266 2.27 -6.26 -5.38
CA LYS A 266 2.60 -7.68 -5.20
C LYS A 266 3.71 -8.11 -6.16
N PHE A 267 4.35 -9.25 -5.88
CA PHE A 267 5.38 -9.88 -6.75
C PHE A 267 6.71 -9.11 -6.83
N ASN A 268 7.25 -8.71 -5.69
CA ASN A 268 8.63 -8.20 -5.67
C ASN A 268 9.65 -9.30 -5.99
N SER A 269 10.79 -8.91 -6.58
CA SER A 269 11.95 -9.77 -6.81
C SER A 269 13.21 -9.00 -6.47
N GLN A 270 14.11 -9.62 -5.72
CA GLN A 270 15.43 -9.05 -5.41
C GLN A 270 16.38 -9.10 -6.60
N MET A 271 16.24 -10.12 -7.48
CA MET A 271 17.11 -10.28 -8.63
C MET A 271 16.65 -9.47 -9.86
N ASN A 272 15.35 -9.18 -9.96
CA ASN A 272 14.79 -8.37 -11.01
C ASN A 272 14.03 -7.19 -10.37
N GLN A 273 14.75 -6.11 -10.15
CA GLN A 273 14.26 -4.96 -9.37
C GLN A 273 13.00 -4.32 -9.96
N THR A 274 12.82 -4.34 -11.29
CA THR A 274 11.61 -3.80 -11.94
C THR A 274 10.51 -4.84 -12.13
N HIS A 275 10.66 -6.05 -11.57
CA HIS A 275 9.71 -7.16 -11.76
C HIS A 275 8.27 -6.77 -11.40
N ALA A 276 8.08 -6.10 -10.27
CA ALA A 276 6.75 -5.68 -9.83
C ALA A 276 6.07 -4.72 -10.83
N VAL A 277 6.83 -3.79 -11.44
CA VAL A 277 6.33 -2.88 -12.48
C VAL A 277 5.92 -3.64 -13.75
N LYS A 278 6.74 -4.61 -14.18
CA LYS A 278 6.43 -5.48 -15.33
C LYS A 278 5.20 -6.34 -15.08
N GLN A 279 5.03 -6.85 -13.86
CA GLN A 279 3.83 -7.60 -13.46
C GLN A 279 2.59 -6.69 -13.46
N TRP A 280 2.74 -5.47 -12.96
CA TRP A 280 1.66 -4.49 -12.99
C TRP A 280 1.26 -4.12 -14.43
N LEU A 281 2.23 -3.90 -15.31
CA LEU A 281 2.00 -3.67 -16.74
C LEU A 281 1.28 -4.85 -17.42
N ARG A 282 1.63 -6.09 -17.06
CA ARG A 282 1.12 -7.29 -17.71
C ARG A 282 -0.28 -7.70 -17.23
N PHE A 283 -0.56 -7.51 -15.94
CA PHE A 283 -1.77 -8.00 -15.28
C PHE A 283 -2.63 -6.88 -14.68
N GLY A 284 -2.22 -5.63 -14.83
CA GLY A 284 -3.01 -4.48 -14.45
C GLY A 284 -4.09 -4.15 -15.48
N GLU A 285 -4.99 -3.27 -15.12
CA GLU A 285 -6.14 -2.89 -15.95
C GLU A 285 -5.76 -1.97 -17.11
N ASP A 286 -4.67 -1.21 -16.98
CA ASP A 286 -4.26 -0.18 -17.95
C ASP A 286 -2.80 -0.28 -18.34
N VAL A 287 -2.52 0.04 -19.60
CA VAL A 287 -1.16 0.18 -20.12
C VAL A 287 -0.66 1.61 -19.90
N PHE A 288 0.58 1.74 -19.45
CA PHE A 288 1.26 3.01 -19.27
C PHE A 288 2.55 3.08 -20.13
N ASP A 289 3.10 4.27 -20.28
CA ASP A 289 4.39 4.52 -20.94
C ASP A 289 5.55 4.49 -19.94
N ILE A 290 5.28 5.00 -18.72
CA ILE A 290 6.20 5.03 -17.60
C ILE A 290 5.47 4.48 -16.39
N GLY A 291 5.99 3.42 -15.78
CA GLY A 291 5.48 2.84 -14.53
C GLY A 291 6.50 2.91 -13.42
N CYS A 292 6.07 3.37 -12.26
CA CYS A 292 6.90 3.49 -11.06
C CYS A 292 6.29 2.71 -9.90
N ILE A 293 7.09 1.86 -9.26
CA ILE A 293 6.76 1.22 -7.98
C ILE A 293 7.87 1.52 -6.98
N CYS A 294 7.49 1.99 -5.80
CA CYS A 294 8.36 2.46 -4.73
C CYS A 294 8.58 1.39 -3.65
N HIS A 295 8.76 1.76 -2.38
CA HIS A 295 8.75 0.90 -1.20
C HIS A 295 10.02 0.03 -0.99
N HIS A 296 10.74 -0.32 -2.02
CA HIS A 296 11.83 -1.30 -1.91
C HIS A 296 13.21 -0.69 -1.72
N HIS A 297 13.32 0.61 -1.72
CA HIS A 297 14.51 1.43 -1.44
C HIS A 297 15.71 1.22 -2.39
N GLU A 298 15.60 0.34 -3.36
CA GLU A 298 16.64 0.06 -4.35
C GLU A 298 16.26 0.67 -5.71
N ALA A 299 17.06 1.61 -6.18
CA ALA A 299 16.82 2.29 -7.45
C ALA A 299 17.00 1.36 -8.65
N ALA A 300 16.08 1.44 -9.59
CA ALA A 300 16.20 0.74 -10.87
C ALA A 300 15.45 1.48 -11.97
N ILE A 301 15.98 1.39 -13.17
CA ILE A 301 15.34 1.88 -14.40
C ILE A 301 15.59 0.88 -15.52
N GLU A 302 14.57 0.53 -16.26
CA GLU A 302 14.64 -0.48 -17.31
C GLU A 302 13.57 -0.25 -18.37
N GLN A 303 13.89 -0.58 -19.61
CA GLN A 303 12.91 -0.69 -20.69
C GLN A 303 12.38 -2.11 -20.82
N THR A 304 11.10 -2.22 -21.14
CA THR A 304 10.50 -3.51 -21.50
C THR A 304 9.57 -3.35 -22.69
N MET A 305 9.40 -4.41 -23.46
CA MET A 305 8.44 -4.43 -24.57
C MET A 305 7.10 -4.98 -24.11
N HIS A 306 6.02 -4.27 -24.42
CA HIS A 306 4.66 -4.72 -24.19
C HIS A 306 3.79 -4.38 -25.39
N TYR A 307 3.24 -5.40 -26.07
CA TYR A 307 2.44 -5.25 -27.31
C TYR A 307 3.09 -4.28 -28.33
N ASN A 308 4.34 -4.52 -28.69
CA ASN A 308 5.12 -3.70 -29.64
C ASN A 308 5.36 -2.24 -29.21
N LYS A 309 5.14 -1.92 -27.93
CA LYS A 309 5.42 -0.62 -27.35
C LYS A 309 6.54 -0.72 -26.33
N ILE A 310 7.48 0.23 -26.37
CA ILE A 310 8.50 0.37 -25.33
C ILE A 310 7.84 1.02 -24.12
N VAL A 311 8.03 0.41 -22.95
CA VAL A 311 7.55 0.90 -21.66
C VAL A 311 8.73 1.04 -20.72
N TRP A 312 8.79 2.14 -20.01
CA TRP A 312 9.77 2.37 -18.97
C TRP A 312 9.24 1.90 -17.61
N CYS A 313 10.06 1.09 -16.95
CA CYS A 313 9.80 0.58 -15.61
C CYS A 313 10.84 1.17 -14.66
N CYS A 314 10.42 1.78 -13.55
CA CYS A 314 11.37 2.34 -12.61
C CYS A 314 10.99 2.09 -11.14
N ARG A 315 12.00 2.20 -10.30
CA ARG A 315 11.94 2.28 -8.83
C ARG A 315 12.86 3.40 -8.37
N PRO A 316 12.42 4.34 -7.54
CA PRO A 316 13.30 5.30 -6.89
C PRO A 316 14.11 4.63 -5.76
N GLY A 317 15.27 5.19 -5.45
CA GLY A 317 15.97 4.89 -4.22
C GLY A 317 15.38 5.67 -3.06
N ALA A 318 15.64 5.22 -1.82
CA ALA A 318 15.18 5.90 -0.62
C ALA A 318 16.22 6.90 -0.09
N TYR A 319 15.74 7.95 0.55
CA TYR A 319 16.61 8.87 1.29
C TYR A 319 16.97 8.32 2.68
N GLN A 320 16.23 7.35 3.20
CA GLN A 320 16.65 6.57 4.36
C GLN A 320 17.77 5.60 3.94
N ILE A 321 19.01 5.92 4.30
CA ILE A 321 20.21 5.17 3.87
C ILE A 321 20.20 3.76 4.46
N THR A 322 19.79 3.62 5.70
CA THR A 322 19.68 2.34 6.41
C THR A 322 18.65 2.42 7.52
N SER A 323 18.24 1.27 8.05
CA SER A 323 17.38 1.18 9.22
C SER A 323 17.81 -0.03 10.05
N ALA A 324 17.39 -0.11 11.31
CA ALA A 324 17.62 -1.30 12.14
C ALA A 324 17.05 -2.57 11.48
N TYR A 325 15.92 -2.43 10.82
CA TYR A 325 15.30 -3.52 10.03
C TYR A 325 16.20 -3.96 8.87
N SER A 326 16.68 -3.01 8.04
CA SER A 326 17.54 -3.34 6.90
C SER A 326 18.84 -4.01 7.33
N GLN A 327 19.44 -3.53 8.42
CA GLN A 327 20.65 -4.12 8.98
C GLN A 327 20.42 -5.54 9.52
N GLN A 328 19.30 -5.76 10.21
CA GLN A 328 18.94 -7.09 10.75
C GLN A 328 18.78 -8.14 9.66
N TYR A 329 18.21 -7.75 8.51
CA TYR A 329 17.94 -8.66 7.39
C TYR A 329 18.99 -8.64 6.29
N GLY A 330 20.10 -7.91 6.47
CA GLY A 330 21.22 -7.88 5.53
C GLY A 330 20.92 -7.16 4.22
N PHE A 331 20.00 -6.19 4.22
CA PHE A 331 19.79 -5.34 3.06
C PHE A 331 20.93 -4.35 2.89
N ASN A 332 21.27 -4.06 1.64
CA ASN A 332 22.27 -3.04 1.32
C ASN A 332 21.79 -1.65 1.74
N ALA A 333 22.73 -0.75 1.95
CA ALA A 333 22.43 0.66 2.14
C ALA A 333 21.74 1.21 0.90
N SER A 334 20.67 1.99 1.09
CA SER A 334 20.00 2.68 -0.02
C SER A 334 20.87 3.80 -0.56
N VAL A 335 20.75 4.05 -1.86
CA VAL A 335 21.35 5.22 -2.52
C VAL A 335 20.21 6.12 -2.99
N PRO A 336 20.09 7.35 -2.46
CA PRO A 336 19.07 8.30 -2.89
C PRO A 336 19.16 8.51 -4.40
N THR A 337 18.10 8.16 -5.10
CA THR A 337 18.08 8.21 -6.56
C THR A 337 16.66 8.49 -7.04
N CYS A 338 16.52 9.53 -7.85
CA CYS A 338 15.25 9.94 -8.46
C CYS A 338 15.29 9.64 -9.96
N PRO A 339 14.78 8.49 -10.43
CA PRO A 339 14.63 8.21 -11.84
C PRO A 339 13.85 9.32 -12.54
N THR A 340 14.37 9.80 -13.66
CA THR A 340 13.81 10.97 -14.35
C THR A 340 13.63 10.65 -15.83
N PHE A 341 12.50 11.07 -16.41
CA PHE A 341 12.15 10.76 -17.78
C PHE A 341 11.86 12.02 -18.57
N LEU A 342 12.62 12.25 -19.65
CA LEU A 342 12.34 13.30 -20.60
C LEU A 342 11.20 12.87 -21.52
N VAL A 343 10.25 13.77 -21.76
CA VAL A 343 9.14 13.62 -22.68
C VAL A 343 9.18 14.72 -23.75
N PHE A 344 8.94 14.36 -24.98
CA PHE A 344 9.13 15.24 -26.13
C PHE A 344 7.79 15.77 -26.63
N PRO A 345 7.70 17.06 -27.03
CA PRO A 345 6.44 17.66 -27.46
C PRO A 345 6.04 17.33 -28.91
N ASP A 346 7.01 17.04 -29.77
CA ASP A 346 6.85 16.83 -31.21
C ASP A 346 6.70 15.37 -31.64
N ARG A 347 7.16 14.46 -30.80
CA ARG A 347 7.12 13.01 -31.05
C ARG A 347 6.93 12.22 -29.77
N HIS A 348 6.28 11.08 -29.85
CA HIS A 348 6.12 10.18 -28.70
C HIS A 348 7.45 9.45 -28.42
N HIS A 349 8.31 10.09 -27.66
CA HIS A 349 9.63 9.60 -27.31
C HIS A 349 9.96 9.87 -25.85
N ILE A 350 10.64 8.92 -25.20
CA ILE A 350 10.99 9.00 -23.79
C ILE A 350 12.47 8.63 -23.64
N ILE A 351 13.22 9.45 -22.91
CA ILE A 351 14.58 9.15 -22.50
C ILE A 351 14.62 9.04 -20.98
N GLY A 352 15.06 7.90 -20.45
CA GLY A 352 15.18 7.68 -19.01
C GLY A 352 16.59 8.02 -18.51
N LEU A 353 16.63 8.71 -17.38
CA LEU A 353 17.85 9.06 -16.63
C LEU A 353 17.81 8.38 -15.28
N HIS A 354 18.93 7.85 -14.83
CA HIS A 354 19.02 7.23 -13.50
C HIS A 354 18.89 8.24 -12.36
N SER A 355 19.30 9.48 -12.55
CA SER A 355 19.29 10.51 -11.52
C SER A 355 18.74 11.82 -12.04
N VAL A 356 18.02 12.52 -11.19
CA VAL A 356 17.53 13.88 -11.44
C VAL A 356 18.66 14.88 -11.67
N SER A 357 19.84 14.63 -11.12
CA SER A 357 21.02 15.52 -11.26
C SER A 357 21.49 15.72 -12.71
N ASP A 358 21.15 14.80 -13.60
CA ASP A 358 21.51 14.90 -15.00
C ASP A 358 20.50 15.71 -15.83
N ALA A 359 19.27 15.84 -15.34
CA ALA A 359 18.17 16.48 -16.07
C ALA A 359 18.44 17.94 -16.46
N PRO A 360 18.99 18.84 -15.59
CA PRO A 360 19.16 20.25 -15.95
C PRO A 360 20.09 20.48 -17.13
N LYS A 361 21.14 19.68 -17.26
CA LYS A 361 22.09 19.80 -18.39
C LYS A 361 21.44 19.34 -19.69
N ILE A 362 20.67 18.24 -19.60
CA ILE A 362 20.02 17.63 -20.76
C ILE A 362 18.86 18.51 -21.22
N LEU A 363 18.04 19.02 -20.31
CA LEU A 363 16.96 19.95 -20.65
C LEU A 363 17.49 21.21 -21.34
N ARG A 364 18.56 21.81 -20.81
CA ARG A 364 19.21 22.94 -21.47
C ARG A 364 19.74 22.62 -22.89
N ALA A 365 20.27 21.41 -23.09
CA ALA A 365 20.74 21.00 -24.39
C ALA A 365 19.62 20.83 -25.44
N PHE A 366 18.42 20.46 -25.01
CA PHE A 366 17.25 20.34 -25.89
C PHE A 366 16.45 21.62 -26.07
N ASN A 367 16.41 22.46 -25.03
CA ASN A 367 15.54 23.63 -25.00
C ASN A 367 16.25 24.96 -25.30
N GLY A 368 17.60 24.95 -25.43
CA GLY A 368 18.42 26.09 -25.79
C GLY A 368 18.89 26.82 -24.54
#